data_ef385f57dbf7abb15ffad4dd6257772c
#
_entry.id   ef385f57dbf7abb15ffad4dd6257772c
#
_cell.length_a   1.000
_cell.length_b   1.000
_cell.length_c   1.000
_cell.angle_alpha   90.00
_cell.angle_beta   90.00
_cell.angle_gamma   90.00
#
_symmetry.space_group_name_H-M   'P 1'
#
loop_
_entity.id
_entity.type
_entity.pdbx_description
1 polymer ?
#
loop_
_entity_poly.entity_id
_entity_poly.type
_entity_poly.pdbx_seq_one_letter_code
_entity_poly.pdbx_strand_id
1 'polypeptide(L)'
;PLDKPLLTALSYYESIFLKMMDRQNFNGAITYFQRISTYHSQIMYWKGVLEHFKPDVVVYRIEPHVTHDYALYALCRIMDIPTVMFHRTSLPGYIYPVRSFEEGSETIRKSYIRALEAGNKQQGSLSPGTVSHLEKLSKTYDNAIPFHLKYKLSHHKKSGDVTGPVSTLLRVTKVLYKTFQDKRAGLEMDSNELYKKYHTNMGSFKRKKLLVHYNRLTNPVDLTKPYVFAALQCEPERQTCPVGGLFGNQYLMVDLLSKLVPDGWKVYVKEHVSQFKDYQKVERAKTKEFYDMIASRPNVKIVPLTYNSFELIDHAKASATVSGTVGWESVVRGKPALLFGHSWYSDCKGVFVTHTIED
;
A
#
# COMPACT_ATOMS: atom_id res chain seq x y z
N PRO A 1 19.54 1.47 27.57
CA PRO A 1 18.17 1.60 28.08
C PRO A 1 17.34 2.48 27.17
N LEU A 2 16.01 2.33 27.25
CA LEU A 2 15.07 3.25 26.64
C LEU A 2 14.81 4.38 27.63
N ASP A 3 15.21 5.57 27.28
CA ASP A 3 14.98 6.78 28.08
C ASP A 3 14.02 7.73 27.37
N LYS A 4 13.59 8.78 28.08
CA LYS A 4 12.61 9.74 27.56
C LYS A 4 13.09 10.45 26.29
N PRO A 5 14.35 10.94 26.16
CA PRO A 5 14.85 11.56 24.95
C PRO A 5 14.76 10.62 23.74
N LEU A 6 15.22 9.39 23.87
CA LEU A 6 15.17 8.37 22.80
C LEU A 6 13.73 8.07 22.38
N LEU A 7 12.82 7.82 23.34
CA LEU A 7 11.43 7.54 23.05
C LEU A 7 10.73 8.73 22.38
N THR A 8 11.06 9.96 22.80
CA THR A 8 10.53 11.16 22.14
C THR A 8 11.00 11.26 20.69
N ALA A 9 12.28 11.04 20.41
CA ALA A 9 12.82 11.06 19.05
C ALA A 9 12.21 9.95 18.17
N LEU A 10 11.86 8.82 18.77
CA LEU A 10 11.28 7.66 18.07
C LEU A 10 9.75 7.72 17.90
N SER A 11 9.04 8.68 18.48
CA SER A 11 7.57 8.69 18.57
C SER A 11 6.87 8.60 17.20
N TYR A 12 7.38 9.31 16.19
CA TYR A 12 6.90 9.20 14.82
C TYR A 12 7.04 7.77 14.27
N TYR A 13 8.22 7.19 14.43
CA TYR A 13 8.52 5.83 13.95
C TYR A 13 7.73 4.75 14.69
N GLU A 14 7.46 4.96 15.98
CA GLU A 14 6.61 4.08 16.77
C GLU A 14 5.22 3.95 16.16
N SER A 15 4.59 5.08 15.83
CA SER A 15 3.24 5.09 15.24
C SER A 15 3.17 4.28 13.95
N ILE A 16 4.16 4.42 13.08
CA ILE A 16 4.28 3.67 11.82
C ILE A 16 4.56 2.18 12.08
N PHE A 17 5.47 1.86 13.00
CA PHE A 17 5.79 0.48 13.38
C PHE A 17 4.56 -0.27 13.88
N LEU A 18 3.79 0.34 14.79
CA LEU A 18 2.56 -0.26 15.32
C LEU A 18 1.53 -0.54 14.22
N LYS A 19 1.42 0.35 13.23
CA LYS A 19 0.58 0.13 12.04
C LYS A 19 1.12 -0.99 11.15
N MET A 20 2.45 -1.08 10.97
CA MET A 20 3.06 -2.18 10.20
C MET A 20 2.74 -3.55 10.79
N MET A 21 2.54 -3.65 12.11
CA MET A 21 2.18 -4.90 12.76
C MET A 21 0.80 -5.45 12.35
N ASP A 22 -0.05 -4.66 11.68
CA ASP A 22 -1.31 -5.17 11.11
C ASP A 22 -1.07 -6.33 10.13
N ARG A 23 0.09 -6.39 9.45
CA ARG A 23 0.48 -7.50 8.58
C ARG A 23 0.67 -8.82 9.32
N GLN A 24 1.00 -8.74 10.60
CA GLN A 24 1.28 -9.89 11.47
C GLN A 24 0.11 -10.20 12.41
N ASN A 25 -0.80 -9.25 12.57
CA ASN A 25 -1.93 -9.39 13.49
C ASN A 25 -3.05 -10.24 12.89
N PHE A 26 -2.91 -11.56 13.01
CA PHE A 26 -3.93 -12.51 12.60
C PHE A 26 -5.12 -12.41 13.58
N ASN A 27 -6.27 -11.94 13.10
CA ASN A 27 -7.55 -11.84 13.84
C ASN A 27 -7.62 -10.84 14.99
N GLY A 28 -6.75 -9.85 15.05
CA GLY A 28 -6.73 -8.94 16.20
C GLY A 28 -6.18 -9.57 17.48
N ALA A 29 -5.48 -10.71 17.35
CA ALA A 29 -4.96 -11.45 18.52
C ALA A 29 -3.79 -10.74 19.21
N ILE A 30 -3.08 -9.85 18.53
CA ILE A 30 -1.95 -9.12 19.10
C ILE A 30 -2.49 -7.85 19.78
N THR A 31 -2.42 -7.83 21.11
CA THR A 31 -2.87 -6.67 21.91
C THR A 31 -1.96 -5.46 21.70
N TYR A 32 -2.43 -4.27 22.07
CA TYR A 32 -1.61 -3.07 22.05
C TYR A 32 -0.33 -3.23 22.89
N PHE A 33 -0.45 -3.80 24.07
CA PHE A 33 0.71 -4.05 24.95
C PHE A 33 1.76 -4.95 24.29
N GLN A 34 1.33 -6.01 23.61
CA GLN A 34 2.24 -6.89 22.87
C GLN A 34 2.92 -6.16 21.69
N ARG A 35 2.21 -5.30 21.00
CA ARG A 35 2.78 -4.50 19.90
C ARG A 35 3.85 -3.54 20.41
N ILE A 36 3.56 -2.79 21.46
CA ILE A 36 4.51 -1.83 22.04
C ILE A 36 5.71 -2.55 22.65
N SER A 37 5.51 -3.68 23.35
CA SER A 37 6.59 -4.49 23.88
C SER A 37 7.50 -5.05 22.79
N THR A 38 6.92 -5.49 21.66
CA THR A 38 7.68 -5.92 20.49
C THR A 38 8.50 -4.77 19.91
N TYR A 39 7.91 -3.59 19.79
CA TYR A 39 8.61 -2.40 19.33
C TYR A 39 9.81 -2.07 20.23
N HIS A 40 9.60 -1.94 21.53
CA HIS A 40 10.66 -1.64 22.49
C HIS A 40 11.78 -2.70 22.47
N SER A 41 11.42 -3.98 22.38
CA SER A 41 12.40 -5.07 22.29
C SER A 41 13.25 -4.97 21.02
N GLN A 42 12.65 -4.65 19.87
CA GLN A 42 13.38 -4.49 18.61
C GLN A 42 14.27 -3.24 18.62
N ILE A 43 13.80 -2.13 19.20
CA ILE A 43 14.62 -0.93 19.36
C ILE A 43 15.83 -1.21 20.24
N MET A 44 15.64 -1.86 21.41
CA MET A 44 16.76 -2.19 22.29
C MET A 44 17.77 -3.13 21.62
N TYR A 45 17.28 -4.15 20.91
CA TYR A 45 18.13 -5.10 20.18
C TYR A 45 18.98 -4.40 19.12
N TRP A 46 18.34 -3.64 18.22
CA TRP A 46 19.06 -2.97 17.15
C TRP A 46 19.96 -1.85 17.65
N LYS A 47 19.57 -1.13 18.70
CA LYS A 47 20.44 -0.15 19.35
C LYS A 47 21.73 -0.81 19.84
N GLY A 48 21.62 -1.95 20.53
CA GLY A 48 22.81 -2.72 20.97
C GLY A 48 23.68 -3.18 19.80
N VAL A 49 23.08 -3.64 18.70
CA VAL A 49 23.82 -4.04 17.50
C VAL A 49 24.56 -2.84 16.89
N LEU A 50 23.91 -1.69 16.71
CA LEU A 50 24.53 -0.50 16.16
C LEU A 50 25.65 0.05 17.04
N GLU A 51 25.47 0.06 18.34
CA GLU A 51 26.51 0.49 19.31
C GLU A 51 27.74 -0.45 19.35
N HIS A 52 27.50 -1.75 19.14
CA HIS A 52 28.58 -2.75 19.13
C HIS A 52 29.37 -2.72 17.82
N PHE A 53 28.70 -2.76 16.67
CA PHE A 53 29.36 -2.86 15.36
C PHE A 53 29.77 -1.50 14.78
N LYS A 54 29.14 -0.41 15.19
CA LYS A 54 29.41 0.98 14.73
C LYS A 54 29.55 1.08 13.21
N PRO A 55 28.54 0.65 12.42
CA PRO A 55 28.66 0.62 10.98
C PRO A 55 28.70 2.05 10.41
N ASP A 56 29.53 2.24 9.37
CA ASP A 56 29.57 3.50 8.59
C ASP A 56 28.33 3.69 7.72
N VAL A 57 27.66 2.60 7.34
CA VAL A 57 26.46 2.58 6.50
C VAL A 57 25.65 1.32 6.72
N VAL A 58 24.32 1.45 6.66
CA VAL A 58 23.40 0.31 6.67
C VAL A 58 22.73 0.18 5.31
N VAL A 59 22.85 -0.99 4.68
CA VAL A 59 22.33 -1.26 3.34
C VAL A 59 21.07 -2.10 3.41
N TYR A 60 19.99 -1.63 2.78
CA TYR A 60 18.72 -2.34 2.64
C TYR A 60 18.52 -2.78 1.20
N ARG A 61 18.02 -4.00 1.00
CA ARG A 61 17.66 -4.50 -0.34
C ARG A 61 16.56 -3.67 -1.00
N ILE A 62 15.61 -3.21 -0.21
CA ILE A 62 14.48 -2.36 -0.59
C ILE A 62 14.14 -1.47 0.61
N GLU A 63 13.16 -0.58 0.48
CA GLU A 63 12.60 0.16 1.61
C GLU A 63 12.14 -0.81 2.72
N PRO A 64 12.20 -0.41 4.00
CA PRO A 64 11.83 -1.26 5.12
C PRO A 64 10.47 -1.94 4.89
N HIS A 65 10.48 -3.27 4.84
CA HIS A 65 9.28 -4.04 4.49
C HIS A 65 8.64 -4.74 5.69
N VAL A 66 9.44 -5.12 6.67
CA VAL A 66 9.01 -5.77 7.90
C VAL A 66 9.38 -4.92 9.11
N THR A 67 8.77 -5.21 10.24
CA THR A 67 8.89 -4.38 11.46
C THR A 67 10.33 -4.25 11.94
N HIS A 68 11.13 -5.33 11.89
CA HIS A 68 12.52 -5.26 12.33
C HIS A 68 13.41 -4.41 11.41
N ASP A 69 13.19 -4.44 10.09
CA ASP A 69 13.88 -3.54 9.15
C ASP A 69 13.56 -2.08 9.47
N TYR A 70 12.29 -1.81 9.81
CA TYR A 70 11.83 -0.46 10.10
C TYR A 70 12.35 0.06 11.45
N ALA A 71 12.44 -0.80 12.48
CA ALA A 71 13.06 -0.44 13.76
C ALA A 71 14.54 -0.07 13.59
N LEU A 72 15.29 -0.86 12.81
CA LEU A 72 16.67 -0.55 12.45
C LEU A 72 16.78 0.76 11.68
N TYR A 73 15.90 0.99 10.68
CA TYR A 73 15.86 2.23 9.92
C TYR A 73 15.60 3.46 10.83
N ALA A 74 14.61 3.37 11.72
CA ALA A 74 14.29 4.44 12.65
C ALA A 74 15.51 4.81 13.52
N LEU A 75 16.23 3.82 14.04
CA LEU A 75 17.46 4.04 14.81
C LEU A 75 18.57 4.67 13.96
N CYS A 76 18.79 4.20 12.74
CA CYS A 76 19.77 4.83 11.84
C CYS A 76 19.44 6.31 11.62
N ARG A 77 18.18 6.67 11.45
CA ARG A 77 17.75 8.08 11.25
C ARG A 77 18.02 8.96 12.46
N ILE A 78 17.75 8.47 13.69
CA ILE A 78 17.97 9.28 14.90
C ILE A 78 19.42 9.26 15.41
N MET A 79 20.23 8.28 14.97
CA MET A 79 21.65 8.16 15.31
C MET A 79 22.57 8.70 14.20
N ASP A 80 21.99 9.34 13.16
CA ASP A 80 22.72 9.89 12.01
C ASP A 80 23.61 8.85 11.28
N ILE A 81 23.21 7.56 11.31
CA ILE A 81 23.89 6.50 10.58
C ILE A 81 23.37 6.49 9.14
N PRO A 82 24.26 6.68 8.13
CA PRO A 82 23.86 6.64 6.73
C PRO A 82 23.15 5.34 6.35
N THR A 83 22.08 5.45 5.56
CA THR A 83 21.39 4.30 4.98
C THR A 83 21.43 4.35 3.46
N VAL A 84 21.41 3.18 2.82
CA VAL A 84 21.24 3.03 1.37
C VAL A 84 20.20 1.93 1.13
N MET A 85 19.19 2.24 0.32
CA MET A 85 18.17 1.28 -0.07
C MET A 85 17.85 1.40 -1.56
N PHE A 86 17.41 0.31 -2.19
CA PHE A 86 17.13 0.26 -3.62
C PHE A 86 15.64 0.40 -3.88
N HIS A 87 15.25 1.56 -4.38
CA HIS A 87 13.86 1.86 -4.72
C HIS A 87 13.53 1.35 -6.12
N ARG A 88 12.31 0.81 -6.28
CA ARG A 88 11.79 0.36 -7.58
C ARG A 88 10.96 1.46 -8.23
N THR A 89 11.14 1.62 -9.52
CA THR A 89 10.24 2.43 -10.34
C THR A 89 9.10 1.58 -10.91
N SER A 90 8.09 2.23 -11.48
CA SER A 90 7.08 1.56 -12.32
C SER A 90 7.60 1.27 -13.73
N LEU A 91 8.76 1.79 -14.10
CA LEU A 91 9.42 1.52 -15.36
C LEU A 91 10.09 0.14 -15.29
N PRO A 92 9.89 -0.74 -16.27
CA PRO A 92 10.46 -2.08 -16.26
C PRO A 92 11.99 -2.07 -16.23
N GLY A 93 12.59 -2.79 -15.26
CA GLY A 93 14.03 -2.95 -15.14
C GLY A 93 14.79 -1.80 -14.47
N TYR A 94 14.12 -0.74 -14.04
CA TYR A 94 14.77 0.40 -13.40
C TYR A 94 14.60 0.37 -11.89
N ILE A 95 15.74 0.40 -11.20
CA ILE A 95 15.89 0.61 -9.77
C ILE A 95 16.93 1.69 -9.53
N TYR A 96 16.88 2.38 -8.39
CA TYR A 96 17.86 3.39 -8.04
C TYR A 96 18.11 3.43 -6.54
N PRO A 97 19.33 3.81 -6.10
CA PRO A 97 19.62 3.94 -4.68
C PRO A 97 19.05 5.24 -4.11
N VAL A 98 18.54 5.15 -2.88
CA VAL A 98 18.14 6.29 -2.06
C VAL A 98 18.71 6.15 -0.66
N ARG A 99 18.95 7.26 0.03
CA ARG A 99 19.34 7.27 1.44
C ARG A 99 18.13 7.12 2.36
N SER A 100 17.01 7.72 1.95
CA SER A 100 15.73 7.65 2.64
C SER A 100 14.62 7.52 1.60
N PHE A 101 13.63 6.68 1.86
CA PHE A 101 12.46 6.57 0.98
C PHE A 101 11.54 7.80 1.11
N GLU A 102 11.61 8.51 2.24
CA GLU A 102 10.85 9.74 2.49
C GLU A 102 11.40 10.94 1.70
N GLU A 103 12.73 11.02 1.57
CA GLU A 103 13.41 12.14 0.89
C GLU A 103 13.56 11.93 -0.62
N GLY A 104 13.42 10.68 -1.09
CA GLY A 104 13.63 10.33 -2.48
C GLY A 104 15.11 10.38 -2.91
N SER A 105 15.35 10.58 -4.20
CA SER A 105 16.72 10.60 -4.77
C SER A 105 17.11 12.00 -5.22
N GLU A 106 18.00 12.63 -4.48
CA GLU A 106 18.59 13.92 -4.87
C GLU A 106 19.28 13.86 -6.25
N THR A 107 19.92 12.75 -6.57
CA THR A 107 20.58 12.54 -7.88
C THR A 107 19.56 12.55 -9.01
N ILE A 108 18.44 11.85 -8.86
CA ILE A 108 17.38 11.85 -9.89
C ILE A 108 16.75 13.24 -9.98
N ARG A 109 16.48 13.91 -8.88
CA ARG A 109 15.95 15.27 -8.84
C ARG A 109 16.85 16.25 -9.58
N LYS A 110 18.14 16.27 -9.26
CA LYS A 110 19.12 17.12 -9.96
C LYS A 110 19.21 16.82 -11.45
N SER A 111 19.21 15.54 -11.84
CA SER A 111 19.23 15.12 -13.24
C SER A 111 17.96 15.53 -13.99
N TYR A 112 16.81 15.42 -13.34
CA TYR A 112 15.52 15.83 -13.89
C TYR A 112 15.45 17.36 -14.10
N ILE A 113 15.89 18.15 -13.13
CA ILE A 113 15.96 19.63 -13.26
C ILE A 113 16.87 20.02 -14.43
N ARG A 114 18.07 19.44 -14.53
CA ARG A 114 18.98 19.69 -15.66
C ARG A 114 18.35 19.32 -17.01
N ALA A 115 17.61 18.22 -17.07
CA ALA A 115 16.92 17.82 -18.30
C ALA A 115 15.81 18.81 -18.70
N LEU A 116 15.09 19.35 -17.70
CA LEU A 116 14.08 20.39 -17.93
C LEU A 116 14.71 21.70 -18.44
N GLU A 117 15.83 22.14 -17.85
CA GLU A 117 16.56 23.33 -18.23
C GLU A 117 17.18 23.22 -19.65
N ALA A 118 17.68 22.04 -19.98
CA ALA A 118 18.25 21.77 -21.33
C ALA A 118 17.17 21.69 -22.42
N GLY A 119 15.90 21.61 -22.06
CA GLY A 119 14.78 21.45 -22.99
C GLY A 119 14.90 20.19 -23.85
N ASN A 120 14.17 20.16 -24.98
CA ASN A 120 14.15 18.99 -25.89
C ASN A 120 15.49 18.68 -26.59
N LYS A 121 16.54 19.42 -26.31
CA LYS A 121 17.89 19.27 -26.95
C LYS A 121 18.67 18.06 -26.42
N GLN A 122 18.29 17.52 -25.26
CA GLN A 122 18.86 16.28 -24.69
C GLN A 122 17.80 15.21 -24.53
N GLN A 123 17.17 14.80 -25.62
CA GLN A 123 16.41 13.53 -25.58
C GLN A 123 17.42 12.37 -25.49
N GLY A 124 17.69 11.92 -24.25
CA GLY A 124 18.29 10.61 -24.04
C GLY A 124 17.42 9.55 -24.71
N SER A 125 18.01 8.63 -25.45
CA SER A 125 17.25 7.54 -26.07
C SER A 125 16.69 6.62 -24.98
N LEU A 126 15.38 6.64 -24.77
CA LEU A 126 14.72 5.66 -23.93
C LEU A 126 14.82 4.27 -24.60
N SER A 127 14.97 3.22 -23.78
CA SER A 127 14.95 1.87 -24.33
C SER A 127 13.62 1.60 -25.05
N PRO A 128 13.60 0.81 -26.15
CA PRO A 128 12.36 0.48 -26.84
C PRO A 128 11.30 -0.11 -25.93
N GLY A 129 11.70 -0.89 -24.91
CA GLY A 129 10.80 -1.45 -23.90
C GLY A 129 10.15 -0.37 -23.02
N THR A 130 10.90 0.66 -22.65
CA THR A 130 10.37 1.81 -21.89
C THR A 130 9.40 2.62 -22.73
N VAL A 131 9.74 2.92 -23.99
CA VAL A 131 8.84 3.62 -24.92
C VAL A 131 7.53 2.87 -25.08
N SER A 132 7.58 1.58 -25.39
CA SER A 132 6.39 0.72 -25.52
C SER A 132 5.55 0.67 -24.24
N HIS A 133 6.20 0.67 -23.08
CA HIS A 133 5.51 0.72 -21.78
C HIS A 133 4.75 2.04 -21.58
N LEU A 134 5.40 3.17 -21.84
CA LEU A 134 4.79 4.50 -21.73
C LEU A 134 3.64 4.69 -22.72
N GLU A 135 3.79 4.23 -23.96
CA GLU A 135 2.73 4.28 -24.96
C GLU A 135 1.50 3.45 -24.54
N LYS A 136 1.72 2.25 -23.99
CA LYS A 136 0.63 1.44 -23.43
C LYS A 136 -0.08 2.15 -22.27
N LEU A 137 0.64 2.80 -21.39
CA LEU A 137 0.05 3.55 -20.28
C LEU A 137 -0.75 4.76 -20.77
N SER A 138 -0.29 5.47 -21.81
CA SER A 138 -0.90 6.73 -22.29
C SER A 138 -2.07 6.53 -23.26
N LYS A 139 -2.06 5.42 -24.05
CA LYS A 139 -2.96 5.31 -25.23
C LYS A 139 -4.04 4.22 -25.11
N THR A 140 -3.93 3.28 -24.13
CA THR A 140 -4.89 2.17 -24.05
C THR A 140 -5.56 2.06 -22.70
N TYR A 141 -6.76 1.46 -22.67
CA TYR A 141 -7.47 1.10 -21.44
C TYR A 141 -7.17 -0.33 -20.98
N ASP A 142 -6.48 -1.13 -21.81
CA ASP A 142 -6.28 -2.57 -21.57
C ASP A 142 -5.32 -2.89 -20.42
N ASN A 143 -4.47 -1.96 -20.04
CA ASN A 143 -3.42 -2.13 -19.06
C ASN A 143 -3.72 -1.50 -17.68
N ALA A 144 -4.98 -1.15 -17.40
CA ALA A 144 -5.42 -0.63 -16.10
C ALA A 144 -5.14 -1.60 -14.91
N ILE A 145 -4.71 -2.84 -15.20
CA ILE A 145 -4.28 -3.82 -14.21
C ILE A 145 -2.79 -4.08 -14.40
N PRO A 146 -1.92 -3.82 -13.40
CA PRO A 146 -0.49 -4.08 -13.49
C PRO A 146 -0.15 -5.51 -13.89
N PHE A 147 0.91 -5.71 -14.67
CA PHE A 147 1.31 -7.03 -15.22
C PHE A 147 1.47 -8.11 -14.14
N HIS A 148 2.10 -7.79 -13.02
CA HIS A 148 2.27 -8.73 -11.92
C HIS A 148 0.94 -9.16 -11.28
N LEU A 149 -0.10 -8.32 -11.35
CA LEU A 149 -1.46 -8.68 -10.92
C LEU A 149 -2.18 -9.51 -11.98
N LYS A 150 -2.00 -9.22 -13.27
CA LYS A 150 -2.54 -10.07 -14.36
C LYS A 150 -2.01 -11.49 -14.23
N TYR A 151 -0.70 -11.65 -14.00
CA TYR A 151 -0.07 -12.95 -13.78
C TYR A 151 -0.67 -13.68 -12.56
N LYS A 152 -0.75 -13.01 -11.40
CA LYS A 152 -1.37 -13.60 -10.21
C LYS A 152 -2.84 -13.97 -10.44
N LEU A 153 -3.61 -13.11 -11.10
CA LEU A 153 -5.02 -13.34 -11.40
C LEU A 153 -5.22 -14.54 -12.34
N SER A 154 -4.35 -14.75 -13.36
CA SER A 154 -4.43 -15.86 -14.30
C SER A 154 -4.08 -17.20 -13.64
N HIS A 155 -3.16 -17.22 -12.67
CA HIS A 155 -2.73 -18.45 -12.01
C HIS A 155 -3.65 -18.87 -10.86
N HIS A 156 -4.40 -17.93 -10.24
CA HIS A 156 -5.39 -18.23 -9.21
C HIS A 156 -6.75 -18.72 -9.74
N LYS A 157 -7.00 -18.69 -11.05
CA LYS A 157 -8.25 -19.21 -11.66
C LYS A 157 -8.45 -20.73 -11.52
N LYS A 158 -7.45 -21.48 -11.02
CA LYS A 158 -7.50 -22.97 -10.92
C LYS A 158 -7.96 -23.51 -9.56
N SER A 159 -8.12 -22.71 -8.53
CA SER A 159 -8.76 -23.18 -7.28
C SER A 159 -10.25 -22.87 -7.36
N GLY A 160 -11.02 -23.89 -7.75
CA GLY A 160 -12.45 -23.81 -7.99
C GLY A 160 -13.22 -23.11 -6.85
N ASP A 161 -13.92 -22.09 -7.26
CA ASP A 161 -14.74 -21.22 -6.40
C ASP A 161 -16.06 -21.92 -6.00
N VAL A 162 -15.96 -23.02 -5.24
CA VAL A 162 -17.10 -23.62 -4.56
C VAL A 162 -16.99 -23.27 -3.07
N THR A 163 -17.34 -22.03 -2.72
CA THR A 163 -17.33 -21.59 -1.33
C THR A 163 -18.65 -20.94 -0.94
N GLY A 164 -19.71 -21.78 -0.87
CA GLY A 164 -20.93 -21.45 -0.11
C GLY A 164 -20.69 -21.66 1.39
N PRO A 165 -21.57 -21.16 2.27
CA PRO A 165 -21.50 -21.38 3.71
C PRO A 165 -21.43 -22.87 4.06
N VAL A 166 -22.11 -23.72 3.29
CA VAL A 166 -22.12 -25.19 3.44
C VAL A 166 -20.74 -25.80 3.11
N SER A 167 -20.04 -25.33 2.08
CA SER A 167 -18.71 -25.84 1.74
C SER A 167 -17.64 -25.38 2.72
N THR A 168 -17.82 -24.21 3.33
CA THR A 168 -16.95 -23.73 4.43
C THR A 168 -17.16 -24.58 5.67
N LEU A 169 -18.39 -24.90 6.03
CA LEU A 169 -18.74 -25.79 7.13
C LEU A 169 -18.17 -27.21 6.90
N LEU A 170 -18.35 -27.77 5.70
CA LEU A 170 -17.79 -29.07 5.31
C LEU A 170 -16.26 -29.10 5.31
N ARG A 171 -15.60 -27.99 5.00
CA ARG A 171 -14.13 -27.89 5.11
C ARG A 171 -13.69 -27.84 6.57
N VAL A 172 -14.39 -27.09 7.41
CA VAL A 172 -14.11 -27.03 8.86
C VAL A 172 -14.34 -28.39 9.49
N THR A 173 -15.45 -29.08 9.19
CA THR A 173 -15.71 -30.42 9.72
C THR A 173 -14.69 -31.45 9.22
N LYS A 174 -14.25 -31.39 7.96
CA LYS A 174 -13.17 -32.25 7.44
C LYS A 174 -11.84 -32.00 8.15
N VAL A 175 -11.49 -30.73 8.42
CA VAL A 175 -10.28 -30.39 9.18
C VAL A 175 -10.36 -30.91 10.59
N LEU A 176 -11.48 -30.70 11.31
CA LEU A 176 -11.69 -31.21 12.66
C LEU A 176 -11.66 -32.74 12.69
N TYR A 177 -12.31 -33.41 11.72
CA TYR A 177 -12.31 -34.87 11.63
C TYR A 177 -10.90 -35.43 11.37
N LYS A 178 -10.15 -34.82 10.47
CA LYS A 178 -8.75 -35.22 10.22
C LYS A 178 -7.88 -35.00 11.44
N THR A 179 -8.04 -33.87 12.15
CA THR A 179 -7.35 -33.61 13.42
C THR A 179 -7.64 -34.65 14.47
N PHE A 180 -8.90 -35.09 14.56
CA PHE A 180 -9.31 -36.16 15.48
C PHE A 180 -8.68 -37.51 15.10
N GLN A 181 -8.63 -37.83 13.81
CA GLN A 181 -7.95 -39.05 13.33
C GLN A 181 -6.43 -39.02 13.57
N ASP A 182 -5.76 -37.90 13.27
CA ASP A 182 -4.32 -37.74 13.45
C ASP A 182 -3.95 -37.83 14.94
N LYS A 183 -4.77 -37.25 15.83
CA LYS A 183 -4.61 -37.38 17.29
C LYS A 183 -4.80 -38.82 17.78
N ARG A 184 -5.73 -39.59 17.19
CA ARG A 184 -5.92 -41.00 17.47
C ARG A 184 -4.75 -41.87 16.99
N ALA A 185 -4.09 -41.46 15.92
CA ALA A 185 -2.92 -42.13 15.35
C ALA A 185 -1.60 -41.74 16.03
N GLY A 186 -1.62 -40.95 17.12
CA GLY A 186 -0.45 -40.50 17.84
C GLY A 186 0.42 -39.49 17.06
N LEU A 187 -0.12 -38.94 15.97
CA LEU A 187 0.53 -37.90 15.19
C LEU A 187 0.22 -36.56 15.85
N GLU A 188 1.20 -35.92 16.45
CA GLU A 188 1.08 -34.52 16.87
C GLU A 188 1.00 -33.65 15.59
N MET A 189 -0.20 -33.18 15.29
CA MET A 189 -0.39 -32.23 14.24
C MET A 189 0.11 -30.86 14.72
N ASP A 190 1.01 -30.22 13.93
CA ASP A 190 1.49 -28.89 14.21
C ASP A 190 0.26 -27.96 14.39
N SER A 191 0.05 -27.53 15.64
CA SER A 191 -1.01 -26.59 16.03
C SER A 191 -1.02 -25.33 15.14
N ASN A 192 0.16 -24.98 14.59
CA ASN A 192 0.31 -23.88 13.64
C ASN A 192 -0.32 -24.16 12.27
N GLU A 193 -0.36 -25.41 11.81
CA GLU A 193 -0.98 -25.73 10.50
C GLU A 193 -2.51 -25.69 10.59
N LEU A 194 -3.09 -26.20 11.66
CA LEU A 194 -4.52 -26.09 11.96
C LEU A 194 -4.93 -24.63 12.10
N TYR A 195 -4.18 -23.89 12.89
CA TYR A 195 -4.37 -22.48 13.10
C TYR A 195 -4.31 -21.71 11.76
N LYS A 196 -3.32 -21.97 10.91
CA LYS A 196 -3.22 -21.38 9.57
C LYS A 196 -4.43 -21.71 8.68
N LYS A 197 -4.86 -22.97 8.62
CA LYS A 197 -6.02 -23.40 7.82
C LYS A 197 -7.34 -22.76 8.30
N TYR A 198 -7.57 -22.73 9.59
CA TYR A 198 -8.76 -22.11 10.19
C TYR A 198 -8.79 -20.61 9.85
N HIS A 199 -7.69 -19.90 10.05
CA HIS A 199 -7.59 -18.47 9.82
C HIS A 199 -7.65 -18.08 8.35
N THR A 200 -7.14 -18.90 7.44
CA THR A 200 -7.27 -18.69 6.01
C THR A 200 -8.75 -18.76 5.58
N ASN A 201 -9.49 -19.71 6.08
CA ASN A 201 -10.92 -19.87 5.76
C ASN A 201 -11.76 -18.72 6.35
N MET A 202 -11.50 -18.33 7.61
CA MET A 202 -12.19 -17.19 8.23
C MET A 202 -11.87 -15.87 7.53
N GLY A 203 -10.61 -15.69 7.09
CA GLY A 203 -10.20 -14.53 6.30
C GLY A 203 -10.94 -14.44 4.97
N SER A 204 -11.10 -15.56 4.26
CA SER A 204 -11.87 -15.60 3.02
C SER A 204 -13.35 -15.19 3.23
N PHE A 205 -13.98 -15.67 4.29
CA PHE A 205 -15.35 -15.29 4.63
C PHE A 205 -15.49 -13.79 4.98
N LYS A 206 -14.57 -13.26 5.77
CA LYS A 206 -14.52 -11.82 6.10
C LYS A 206 -14.36 -10.97 4.85
N ARG A 207 -13.45 -11.34 3.94
CA ARG A 207 -13.24 -10.64 2.66
C ARG A 207 -14.49 -10.64 1.78
N LYS A 208 -15.16 -11.78 1.65
CA LYS A 208 -16.42 -11.87 0.89
C LYS A 208 -17.51 -10.97 1.46
N LYS A 209 -17.68 -10.97 2.79
CA LYS A 209 -18.62 -10.05 3.47
C LYS A 209 -18.26 -8.58 3.23
N LEU A 210 -16.97 -8.26 3.27
CA LEU A 210 -16.48 -6.91 3.04
C LEU A 210 -16.68 -6.48 1.58
N LEU A 211 -16.45 -7.37 0.60
CA LEU A 211 -16.72 -7.11 -0.81
C LEU A 211 -18.22 -6.86 -1.07
N VAL A 212 -19.10 -7.67 -0.48
CA VAL A 212 -20.54 -7.46 -0.58
C VAL A 212 -20.93 -6.10 0.00
N HIS A 213 -20.35 -5.73 1.13
CA HIS A 213 -20.59 -4.43 1.75
C HIS A 213 -20.08 -3.28 0.87
N TYR A 214 -18.84 -3.37 0.37
CA TYR A 214 -18.29 -2.39 -0.59
C TYR A 214 -19.20 -2.20 -1.79
N ASN A 215 -19.64 -3.30 -2.43
CA ASN A 215 -20.51 -3.24 -3.62
C ASN A 215 -21.87 -2.58 -3.35
N ARG A 216 -22.40 -2.68 -2.12
CA ARG A 216 -23.64 -1.99 -1.74
C ARG A 216 -23.49 -0.47 -1.64
N LEU A 217 -22.26 0.00 -1.37
CA LEU A 217 -21.96 1.43 -1.23
C LEU A 217 -21.54 2.07 -2.56
N THR A 218 -21.40 1.29 -3.64
CA THR A 218 -20.98 1.82 -4.94
C THR A 218 -22.08 2.67 -5.59
N ASN A 219 -21.63 3.68 -6.33
CA ASN A 219 -22.50 4.62 -7.04
C ASN A 219 -22.18 4.58 -8.54
N PRO A 220 -23.15 4.93 -9.40
CA PRO A 220 -22.88 5.23 -10.80
C PRO A 220 -21.86 6.36 -10.95
N VAL A 221 -21.02 6.28 -11.97
CA VAL A 221 -20.02 7.30 -12.30
C VAL A 221 -20.62 8.22 -13.36
N ASP A 222 -20.59 9.51 -13.06
CA ASP A 222 -20.97 10.57 -14.01
C ASP A 222 -19.69 11.33 -14.40
N LEU A 223 -19.15 11.02 -15.58
CA LEU A 223 -17.92 11.62 -16.10
C LEU A 223 -18.10 13.05 -16.61
N THR A 224 -19.33 13.54 -16.70
CA THR A 224 -19.62 14.89 -17.21
C THR A 224 -19.41 15.98 -16.16
N LYS A 225 -19.42 15.60 -14.88
CA LYS A 225 -19.20 16.52 -13.75
C LYS A 225 -17.74 16.56 -13.35
N PRO A 226 -17.24 17.68 -12.83
CA PRO A 226 -15.87 17.76 -12.35
C PRO A 226 -15.67 16.91 -11.10
N TYR A 227 -14.53 16.19 -11.04
CA TYR A 227 -14.19 15.35 -9.90
C TYR A 227 -12.67 15.15 -9.74
N VAL A 228 -12.30 14.76 -8.54
CA VAL A 228 -10.97 14.19 -8.21
C VAL A 228 -11.13 12.68 -8.08
N PHE A 229 -10.24 11.93 -8.73
CA PHE A 229 -10.18 10.47 -8.61
C PHE A 229 -9.24 10.04 -7.50
N ALA A 230 -9.76 9.57 -6.38
CA ALA A 230 -9.00 9.06 -5.24
C ALA A 230 -8.86 7.53 -5.34
N ALA A 231 -7.66 7.08 -5.70
CA ALA A 231 -7.34 5.66 -5.83
C ALA A 231 -6.79 5.11 -4.52
N LEU A 232 -7.55 4.23 -3.88
CA LEU A 232 -7.09 3.51 -2.69
C LEU A 232 -6.09 2.43 -3.05
N GLN A 233 -5.14 2.20 -2.15
CA GLN A 233 -4.16 1.14 -2.24
C GLN A 233 -4.55 -0.04 -1.38
N CYS A 234 -4.07 -1.22 -1.78
CA CYS A 234 -4.27 -2.44 -1.01
C CYS A 234 -3.62 -2.33 0.39
N GLU A 235 -4.34 -2.73 1.41
CA GLU A 235 -3.84 -2.82 2.79
C GLU A 235 -4.03 -4.24 3.34
N PRO A 236 -3.09 -4.71 4.19
CA PRO A 236 -1.86 -4.04 4.64
C PRO A 236 -0.70 -4.32 3.68
N GLU A 237 -0.13 -3.30 3.10
CA GLU A 237 1.04 -3.39 2.21
C GLU A 237 2.11 -2.35 2.57
N ARG A 238 3.35 -2.56 2.07
CA ARG A 238 4.45 -1.63 2.24
C ARG A 238 4.13 -0.23 1.70
N GLN A 239 3.45 -0.16 0.57
CA GLN A 239 3.10 1.10 -0.09
C GLN A 239 2.17 1.98 0.73
N THR A 240 1.37 1.37 1.62
CA THR A 240 0.55 2.13 2.57
C THR A 240 1.28 2.36 3.89
N CYS A 241 2.11 1.43 4.32
CA CYS A 241 2.87 1.53 5.56
C CYS A 241 4.16 0.69 5.48
N PRO A 242 5.36 1.28 5.56
CA PRO A 242 5.66 2.64 6.01
C PRO A 242 5.60 3.74 4.93
N VAL A 243 5.64 3.41 3.63
CA VAL A 243 5.84 4.38 2.53
C VAL A 243 4.74 5.46 2.48
N GLY A 244 3.54 5.15 2.92
CA GLY A 244 2.43 6.11 3.03
C GLY A 244 2.54 7.08 4.22
N GLY A 245 3.51 6.89 5.12
CA GLY A 245 3.67 7.74 6.29
C GLY A 245 2.38 7.84 7.12
N LEU A 246 2.03 9.05 7.52
CA LEU A 246 0.80 9.34 8.27
C LEU A 246 -0.48 9.04 7.47
N PHE A 247 -0.44 9.18 6.15
CA PHE A 247 -1.54 8.83 5.24
C PHE A 247 -1.64 7.33 4.94
N GLY A 248 -0.87 6.50 5.64
CA GLY A 248 -1.12 5.07 5.71
C GLY A 248 -2.55 4.72 6.15
N ASN A 249 -3.20 5.61 6.91
CA ASN A 249 -4.66 5.64 7.05
C ASN A 249 -5.27 6.43 5.87
N GLN A 250 -5.60 5.72 4.81
CA GLN A 250 -6.07 6.32 3.55
C GLN A 250 -7.41 7.08 3.69
N TYR A 251 -8.16 6.87 4.77
CA TYR A 251 -9.34 7.68 5.08
C TYR A 251 -9.00 9.16 5.19
N LEU A 252 -7.83 9.50 5.77
CA LEU A 252 -7.41 10.90 5.93
C LEU A 252 -7.26 11.62 4.59
N MET A 253 -6.72 10.94 3.57
CA MET A 253 -6.66 11.48 2.20
C MET A 253 -8.07 11.78 1.67
N VAL A 254 -9.01 10.84 1.82
CA VAL A 254 -10.38 11.02 1.32
C VAL A 254 -11.10 12.12 2.10
N ASP A 255 -10.91 12.19 3.40
CA ASP A 255 -11.51 13.20 4.26
C ASP A 255 -11.04 14.63 3.89
N LEU A 256 -9.72 14.81 3.68
CA LEU A 256 -9.17 16.08 3.22
C LEU A 256 -9.73 16.47 1.85
N LEU A 257 -9.66 15.57 0.88
CA LEU A 257 -10.20 15.81 -0.46
C LEU A 257 -11.67 16.20 -0.41
N SER A 258 -12.47 15.52 0.43
CA SER A 258 -13.90 15.83 0.56
C SER A 258 -14.19 17.24 1.07
N LYS A 259 -13.26 17.84 1.81
CA LYS A 259 -13.38 19.18 2.39
C LYS A 259 -12.80 20.29 1.50
N LEU A 260 -11.79 19.95 0.68
CA LEU A 260 -10.99 20.92 -0.07
C LEU A 260 -11.36 21.03 -1.55
N VAL A 261 -12.04 20.02 -2.12
CA VAL A 261 -12.52 20.17 -3.51
C VAL A 261 -13.56 21.27 -3.61
N PRO A 262 -13.59 22.04 -4.73
CA PRO A 262 -14.57 23.11 -4.94
C PRO A 262 -16.03 22.64 -4.83
N ASP A 263 -16.92 23.55 -4.52
CA ASP A 263 -18.36 23.27 -4.48
C ASP A 263 -18.85 22.66 -5.78
N GLY A 264 -19.73 21.68 -5.68
CA GLY A 264 -20.27 20.94 -6.83
C GLY A 264 -19.37 19.84 -7.38
N TRP A 265 -18.09 19.80 -7.00
CA TRP A 265 -17.19 18.70 -7.39
C TRP A 265 -17.48 17.43 -6.59
N LYS A 266 -17.06 16.29 -7.17
CA LYS A 266 -17.11 14.97 -6.51
C LYS A 266 -15.72 14.45 -6.24
N VAL A 267 -15.61 13.56 -5.25
CA VAL A 267 -14.45 12.70 -5.03
C VAL A 267 -14.88 11.28 -5.35
N TYR A 268 -14.40 10.74 -6.47
CA TYR A 268 -14.62 9.34 -6.82
C TYR A 268 -13.57 8.47 -6.18
N VAL A 269 -13.97 7.61 -5.25
CA VAL A 269 -13.07 6.71 -4.51
C VAL A 269 -13.20 5.31 -5.06
N LYS A 270 -12.09 4.75 -5.52
CA LYS A 270 -12.04 3.37 -6.00
C LYS A 270 -11.04 2.55 -5.20
N GLU A 271 -11.51 1.38 -4.74
CA GLU A 271 -10.66 0.44 -4.03
C GLU A 271 -9.72 -0.32 -4.99
N HIS A 272 -8.57 -0.71 -4.48
CA HIS A 272 -7.63 -1.54 -5.21
C HIS A 272 -8.21 -2.93 -5.46
N VAL A 273 -8.13 -3.42 -6.69
CA VAL A 273 -8.71 -4.72 -7.10
C VAL A 273 -8.19 -5.92 -6.30
N SER A 274 -6.99 -5.81 -5.72
CA SER A 274 -6.40 -6.86 -4.88
C SER A 274 -6.94 -6.87 -3.45
N GLN A 275 -7.66 -5.83 -3.00
CA GLN A 275 -8.14 -5.72 -1.62
C GLN A 275 -9.03 -6.91 -1.22
N PHE A 276 -9.73 -7.50 -2.16
CA PHE A 276 -10.64 -8.62 -1.91
C PHE A 276 -10.15 -9.96 -2.46
N LYS A 277 -8.84 -10.08 -2.83
CA LYS A 277 -8.24 -11.31 -3.37
C LYS A 277 -7.63 -12.20 -2.28
N ASP A 278 -7.70 -13.50 -2.46
CA ASP A 278 -7.30 -14.50 -1.46
C ASP A 278 -5.81 -14.50 -1.10
N TYR A 279 -4.95 -14.04 -1.99
CA TYR A 279 -3.51 -13.97 -1.74
C TYR A 279 -3.09 -12.79 -0.85
N GLN A 280 -3.99 -11.82 -0.63
CA GLN A 280 -3.77 -10.69 0.27
C GLN A 280 -4.45 -10.93 1.61
N LYS A 281 -3.77 -10.59 2.68
CA LYS A 281 -4.32 -10.73 4.05
C LYS A 281 -5.09 -9.47 4.45
N VAL A 282 -5.94 -9.02 3.57
CA VAL A 282 -6.60 -7.71 3.57
C VAL A 282 -7.69 -7.56 4.64
N GLU A 283 -8.20 -8.68 5.14
CA GLU A 283 -9.15 -8.71 6.26
C GLU A 283 -8.57 -8.17 7.58
N ARG A 284 -7.29 -7.81 7.60
CA ARG A 284 -6.58 -7.32 8.77
C ARG A 284 -6.49 -5.80 8.85
N ALA A 285 -6.77 -5.10 7.77
CA ALA A 285 -6.55 -3.66 7.69
C ALA A 285 -7.83 -2.86 7.46
N LYS A 286 -8.65 -3.23 6.46
CA LYS A 286 -9.87 -2.50 6.14
C LYS A 286 -11.11 -3.22 6.69
N THR A 287 -12.04 -2.44 7.22
CA THR A 287 -13.27 -2.91 7.83
C THR A 287 -14.49 -2.31 7.11
N LYS A 288 -15.71 -2.70 7.50
CA LYS A 288 -16.94 -2.08 6.98
C LYS A 288 -17.01 -0.62 7.34
N GLU A 289 -16.66 -0.29 8.57
CA GLU A 289 -16.68 1.06 9.14
C GLU A 289 -15.78 2.00 8.32
N PHE A 290 -14.64 1.51 7.81
CA PHE A 290 -13.77 2.29 6.91
C PHE A 290 -14.52 2.76 5.66
N TYR A 291 -15.28 1.86 5.01
CA TYR A 291 -16.06 2.22 3.82
C TYR A 291 -17.29 3.03 4.16
N ASP A 292 -17.93 2.78 5.29
CA ASP A 292 -19.08 3.57 5.76
C ASP A 292 -18.68 5.01 6.05
N MET A 293 -17.52 5.24 6.68
CA MET A 293 -16.96 6.58 6.91
C MET A 293 -16.67 7.31 5.61
N ILE A 294 -16.15 6.62 4.59
CA ILE A 294 -15.94 7.20 3.25
C ILE A 294 -17.27 7.56 2.62
N ALA A 295 -18.24 6.64 2.61
CA ALA A 295 -19.55 6.82 1.99
C ALA A 295 -20.41 7.90 2.67
N SER A 296 -20.16 8.19 3.97
CA SER A 296 -20.90 9.21 4.71
C SER A 296 -20.61 10.65 4.27
N ARG A 297 -19.52 10.88 3.49
CA ARG A 297 -19.19 12.20 2.98
C ARG A 297 -20.10 12.56 1.79
N PRO A 298 -20.80 13.72 1.80
CA PRO A 298 -21.89 14.00 0.85
C PRO A 298 -21.41 14.13 -0.60
N ASN A 299 -20.18 14.58 -0.83
CA ASN A 299 -19.58 14.74 -2.14
C ASN A 299 -18.66 13.56 -2.54
N VAL A 300 -18.50 12.53 -1.70
CA VAL A 300 -17.74 11.33 -2.01
C VAL A 300 -18.65 10.26 -2.61
N LYS A 301 -18.16 9.57 -3.64
CA LYS A 301 -18.83 8.45 -4.30
C LYS A 301 -17.87 7.28 -4.47
N ILE A 302 -18.23 6.14 -3.89
CA ILE A 302 -17.47 4.90 -4.06
C ILE A 302 -17.77 4.33 -5.44
N VAL A 303 -16.72 3.99 -6.20
CA VAL A 303 -16.82 3.52 -7.57
C VAL A 303 -16.74 1.98 -7.60
N PRO A 304 -17.53 1.30 -8.49
CA PRO A 304 -17.41 -0.14 -8.66
C PRO A 304 -15.98 -0.59 -9.00
N LEU A 305 -15.55 -1.74 -8.45
CA LEU A 305 -14.21 -2.30 -8.72
C LEU A 305 -13.95 -2.57 -10.20
N THR A 306 -15.01 -2.91 -10.93
CA THR A 306 -14.96 -3.23 -12.36
C THR A 306 -14.77 -2.01 -13.27
N TYR A 307 -14.98 -0.80 -12.73
CA TYR A 307 -14.83 0.44 -13.52
C TYR A 307 -13.36 0.60 -13.95
N ASN A 308 -13.12 1.09 -15.17
CA ASN A 308 -11.77 1.27 -15.68
C ASN A 308 -11.07 2.47 -15.00
N SER A 309 -9.90 2.24 -14.41
CA SER A 309 -9.17 3.29 -13.70
C SER A 309 -8.59 4.33 -14.65
N PHE A 310 -8.19 3.95 -15.86
CA PHE A 310 -7.65 4.90 -16.85
C PHE A 310 -8.75 5.83 -17.38
N GLU A 311 -9.96 5.31 -17.56
CA GLU A 311 -11.12 6.14 -17.92
C GLU A 311 -11.43 7.16 -16.82
N LEU A 312 -11.34 6.75 -15.53
CA LEU A 312 -11.47 7.69 -14.41
C LEU A 312 -10.36 8.75 -14.43
N ILE A 313 -9.11 8.38 -14.73
CA ILE A 313 -8.00 9.32 -14.84
C ILE A 313 -8.26 10.33 -15.95
N ASP A 314 -8.63 9.87 -17.15
CA ASP A 314 -8.76 10.72 -18.34
C ASP A 314 -9.81 11.81 -18.19
N HIS A 315 -10.88 11.56 -17.44
CA HIS A 315 -11.95 12.51 -17.20
C HIS A 315 -11.82 13.29 -15.89
N ALA A 316 -10.91 12.87 -14.99
CA ALA A 316 -10.66 13.58 -13.74
C ALA A 316 -9.99 14.94 -13.96
N LYS A 317 -10.21 15.87 -13.04
CA LYS A 317 -9.43 17.12 -12.94
C LYS A 317 -8.04 16.84 -12.34
N ALA A 318 -7.96 15.92 -11.40
CA ALA A 318 -6.73 15.37 -10.84
C ALA A 318 -6.98 13.96 -10.31
N SER A 319 -5.92 13.17 -10.20
CA SER A 319 -5.97 11.92 -9.43
C SER A 319 -5.24 12.08 -8.10
N ALA A 320 -5.70 11.37 -7.08
CA ALA A 320 -5.11 11.39 -5.75
C ALA A 320 -4.78 9.96 -5.30
N THR A 321 -3.62 9.80 -4.68
CA THR A 321 -3.18 8.52 -4.13
C THR A 321 -2.18 8.74 -3.00
N VAL A 322 -2.01 7.76 -2.12
CA VAL A 322 -0.98 7.86 -1.08
C VAL A 322 0.41 7.68 -1.69
N SER A 323 0.68 6.55 -2.33
CA SER A 323 1.97 6.26 -2.99
C SER A 323 1.82 5.33 -4.21
N GLY A 324 0.59 5.24 -4.74
CA GLY A 324 0.23 4.27 -5.78
C GLY A 324 0.69 4.66 -7.17
N THR A 325 0.73 3.67 -8.06
CA THR A 325 1.10 3.88 -9.48
C THR A 325 0.10 4.76 -10.24
N VAL A 326 -1.11 4.93 -9.71
CA VAL A 326 -2.14 5.80 -10.30
C VAL A 326 -1.64 7.24 -10.47
N GLY A 327 -0.81 7.75 -9.54
CA GLY A 327 -0.20 9.08 -9.70
C GLY A 327 0.73 9.15 -10.92
N TRP A 328 1.56 8.15 -11.13
CA TRP A 328 2.39 8.03 -12.32
C TRP A 328 1.56 7.86 -13.60
N GLU A 329 0.58 6.97 -13.57
CA GLU A 329 -0.34 6.72 -14.68
C GLU A 329 -1.07 8.00 -15.09
N SER A 330 -1.45 8.83 -14.12
CA SER A 330 -2.09 10.13 -14.35
C SER A 330 -1.17 11.10 -15.07
N VAL A 331 0.07 11.26 -14.60
CA VAL A 331 1.04 12.16 -15.23
C VAL A 331 1.38 11.73 -16.65
N VAL A 332 1.56 10.43 -16.90
CA VAL A 332 1.80 9.89 -18.25
C VAL A 332 0.62 10.15 -19.18
N ARG A 333 -0.61 10.25 -18.65
CA ARG A 333 -1.84 10.60 -19.38
C ARG A 333 -2.12 12.11 -19.42
N GLY A 334 -1.16 12.93 -18.98
CA GLY A 334 -1.30 14.40 -18.99
C GLY A 334 -2.24 14.97 -17.92
N LYS A 335 -2.51 14.22 -16.85
CA LYS A 335 -3.38 14.64 -15.75
C LYS A 335 -2.57 14.91 -14.47
N PRO A 336 -2.92 15.95 -13.70
CA PRO A 336 -2.30 16.20 -12.40
C PRO A 336 -2.50 15.04 -11.42
N ALA A 337 -1.48 14.83 -10.57
CA ALA A 337 -1.53 13.84 -9.50
C ALA A 337 -1.25 14.49 -8.14
N LEU A 338 -2.15 14.27 -7.17
CA LEU A 338 -1.97 14.62 -5.77
C LEU A 338 -1.38 13.42 -5.04
N LEU A 339 -0.24 13.60 -4.40
CA LEU A 339 0.50 12.53 -3.73
C LEU A 339 0.59 12.83 -2.22
N PHE A 340 0.06 11.93 -1.40
CA PHE A 340 -0.03 12.08 0.06
C PHE A 340 1.05 11.34 0.85
N GLY A 341 1.85 10.52 0.19
CA GLY A 341 2.99 9.79 0.75
C GLY A 341 4.20 9.91 -0.16
N HIS A 342 5.07 8.91 -0.13
CA HIS A 342 6.34 8.96 -0.85
C HIS A 342 6.31 8.07 -2.09
N SER A 343 6.88 8.58 -3.21
CA SER A 343 6.98 7.79 -4.43
C SER A 343 8.20 8.21 -5.27
N TRP A 344 8.63 7.31 -6.14
CA TRP A 344 9.76 7.55 -7.03
C TRP A 344 9.51 8.69 -8.05
N TYR A 345 8.27 9.02 -8.32
CA TYR A 345 7.85 10.06 -9.25
C TYR A 345 7.43 11.38 -8.56
N SER A 346 7.69 11.55 -7.28
CA SER A 346 7.27 12.72 -6.49
C SER A 346 7.73 14.06 -7.10
N ASP A 347 8.92 14.08 -7.70
CA ASP A 347 9.50 15.28 -8.29
C ASP A 347 9.09 15.52 -9.76
N CYS A 348 8.24 14.66 -10.36
CA CYS A 348 7.82 14.81 -11.75
C CYS A 348 6.86 16.00 -11.93
N LYS A 349 7.01 16.73 -13.04
CA LYS A 349 6.07 17.79 -13.42
C LYS A 349 4.64 17.26 -13.48
N GLY A 350 3.72 17.94 -12.82
CA GLY A 350 2.30 17.53 -12.71
C GLY A 350 2.01 16.64 -11.51
N VAL A 351 3.01 16.34 -10.68
CA VAL A 351 2.82 15.74 -9.35
C VAL A 351 2.88 16.84 -8.30
N PHE A 352 1.90 16.85 -7.41
CA PHE A 352 1.79 17.77 -6.29
C PHE A 352 1.85 16.92 -5.01
N VAL A 353 2.94 17.06 -4.26
CA VAL A 353 3.10 16.36 -2.97
C VAL A 353 2.43 17.21 -1.91
N THR A 354 1.46 16.63 -1.24
CA THR A 354 0.61 17.33 -0.26
C THR A 354 1.25 17.24 1.13
N HIS A 355 1.71 18.34 1.65
CA HIS A 355 2.30 18.47 3.00
C HIS A 355 1.40 19.25 3.94
N THR A 356 0.72 20.27 3.43
CA THR A 356 -0.15 21.17 4.19
C THR A 356 -1.54 21.27 3.53
N ILE A 357 -2.45 22.03 4.14
CA ILE A 357 -3.79 22.29 3.59
C ILE A 357 -3.70 23.31 2.42
N GLU A 358 -2.67 24.12 2.45
CA GLU A 358 -2.42 25.18 1.46
C GLU A 358 -1.83 24.63 0.14
N ASP A 359 -1.21 23.43 0.15
CA ASP A 359 -0.71 22.75 -1.05
C ASP A 359 -1.84 22.34 -2.01
#